data_987612c28d32bdc9ee95130b0990f563
#
_entry.id   987612c28d32bdc9ee95130b0990f563
#
_cell.length_a   1.000
_cell.length_b   1.000
_cell.length_c   1.000
_cell.angle_alpha   90.00
_cell.angle_beta   90.00
_cell.angle_gamma   90.00
#
_symmetry.space_group_name_H-M   'P 1'
#
loop_
_entity.id
_entity.type
_entity.pdbx_description
1 polymer ?
#
loop_
_entity_poly.entity_id
_entity_poly.type
_entity_poly.pdbx_seq_one_letter_code
_entity_poly.pdbx_strand_id
1 'polypeptide(L)'
;VPVLGRGRLSVPALGGAYLRLAPKAIVRWAHRGRSAEAGDWTYAHPYDFDPTEPFFRRPGQAWLEARLLFARRKLMLGRFDSLMSAGSPTLGEFAAGLRRSVDLPTFQPTASPG
;
A
#
# COMPACT_ATOMS: atom_id res chain seq x y z
N VAL A 1 -4.49 4.42 -0.93
CA VAL A 1 -3.12 4.29 -0.39
C VAL A 1 -2.57 5.68 -0.15
N PRO A 2 -2.03 5.97 1.06
CA PRO A 2 -1.40 7.25 1.32
C PRO A 2 -0.27 7.51 0.33
N VAL A 3 -0.27 8.72 -0.22
CA VAL A 3 0.74 9.15 -1.19
C VAL A 3 1.62 10.21 -0.55
N LEU A 4 2.92 10.00 -0.61
CA LEU A 4 3.94 11.00 -0.22
C LEU A 4 4.38 11.78 -1.45
N GLY A 5 4.30 13.11 -1.36
CA GLY A 5 4.69 14.01 -2.46
C GLY A 5 3.52 14.75 -3.09
N ARG A 6 3.84 15.63 -4.02
CA ARG A 6 2.88 16.42 -4.80
C ARG A 6 3.23 16.35 -6.28
N GLY A 7 2.20 16.31 -7.14
CA GLY A 7 2.37 16.31 -8.59
C GLY A 7 3.05 15.04 -9.13
N ARG A 8 4.06 15.21 -9.98
CA ARG A 8 4.76 14.08 -10.63
C ARG A 8 5.61 13.21 -9.71
N LEU A 9 5.92 13.69 -8.49
CA LEU A 9 6.70 12.95 -7.48
C LEU A 9 5.78 12.49 -6.35
N SER A 10 4.84 11.62 -6.66
CA SER A 10 3.95 11.02 -5.68
C SER A 10 4.23 9.52 -5.53
N VAL A 11 4.49 9.07 -4.30
CA VAL A 11 4.88 7.70 -3.99
C VAL A 11 3.86 7.07 -3.03
N PRO A 12 3.31 5.90 -3.34
CA PRO A 12 2.39 5.20 -2.44
C PRO A 12 3.15 4.67 -1.21
N ALA A 13 3.01 5.34 -0.07
CA ALA A 13 3.82 5.10 1.12
C ALA A 13 3.53 3.77 1.83
N LEU A 14 2.32 3.23 1.71
CA LEU A 14 1.87 2.02 2.42
C LEU A 14 1.64 0.81 1.50
N GLY A 15 2.16 0.82 0.28
CA GLY A 15 2.06 -0.32 -0.64
C GLY A 15 3.33 -1.17 -0.65
N GLY A 16 3.18 -2.50 -0.67
CA GLY A 16 4.18 -3.53 -0.92
C GLY A 16 5.65 -3.13 -0.77
N ALA A 17 6.34 -2.91 -1.89
CA ALA A 17 7.76 -2.57 -1.90
C ALA A 17 8.10 -1.30 -1.11
N TYR A 18 7.24 -0.26 -1.14
CA TYR A 18 7.48 0.98 -0.40
C TYR A 18 7.39 0.77 1.11
N LEU A 19 6.44 -0.01 1.57
CA LEU A 19 6.34 -0.37 2.98
C LEU A 19 7.60 -1.12 3.46
N ARG A 20 8.19 -1.98 2.62
CA ARG A 20 9.42 -2.70 2.95
C ARG A 20 10.65 -1.80 2.97
N LEU A 21 10.76 -0.89 2.01
CA LEU A 21 11.98 -0.11 1.77
C LEU A 21 12.04 1.17 2.60
N ALA A 22 10.90 1.82 2.84
CA ALA A 22 10.85 3.09 3.57
C ALA A 22 11.34 2.94 5.03
N PRO A 23 12.02 3.93 5.59
CA PRO A 23 12.29 4.01 7.02
C PRO A 23 11.01 3.97 7.86
N LYS A 24 11.05 3.29 9.00
CA LYS A 24 9.86 3.20 9.90
C LYS A 24 9.31 4.58 10.29
N ALA A 25 10.16 5.57 10.44
CA ALA A 25 9.76 6.94 10.78
C ALA A 25 8.88 7.56 9.67
N ILE A 26 9.24 7.35 8.41
CA ILE A 26 8.46 7.83 7.24
C ILE A 26 7.11 7.12 7.17
N VAL A 27 7.08 5.81 7.37
CA VAL A 27 5.84 5.03 7.39
C VAL A 27 4.90 5.55 8.49
N ARG A 28 5.41 5.73 9.71
CA ARG A 28 4.64 6.28 10.83
C ARG A 28 4.18 7.71 10.60
N TRP A 29 5.02 8.55 10.01
CA TRP A 29 4.66 9.92 9.67
C TRP A 29 3.55 9.97 8.62
N ALA A 30 3.64 9.15 7.57
CA ALA A 30 2.61 9.05 6.54
C ALA A 30 1.25 8.61 7.10
N HIS A 31 1.25 7.80 8.17
CA HIS A 31 0.03 7.32 8.82
C HIS A 31 -0.56 8.34 9.81
N ARG A 32 0.28 9.12 10.53
CA ARG A 32 -0.17 10.03 11.61
C ARG A 32 -0.93 11.27 11.15
N GLY A 33 -0.75 11.69 9.93
CA GLY A 33 -1.28 12.96 9.42
C GLY A 33 -2.70 12.87 8.83
N ARG A 34 -3.44 11.77 9.02
CA ARG A 34 -4.70 11.53 8.32
C ARG A 34 -5.88 11.43 9.27
N SER A 35 -7.00 12.03 8.82
CA SER A 35 -8.26 11.87 9.55
C SER A 35 -8.76 10.43 9.41
N ALA A 36 -9.44 9.94 10.44
CA ALA A 36 -10.08 8.62 10.43
C ALA A 36 -11.08 8.45 9.27
N GLU A 37 -11.63 9.57 8.78
CA GLU A 37 -12.58 9.62 7.66
C GLU A 37 -11.91 9.37 6.30
N ALA A 38 -10.62 9.67 6.16
CA ALA A 38 -9.90 9.54 4.88
C ALA A 38 -9.60 8.08 4.49
N GLY A 39 -9.77 7.13 5.42
CA GLY A 39 -9.56 5.71 5.21
C GLY A 39 -8.21 5.38 4.57
N ASP A 40 -7.25 4.98 5.39
CA ASP A 40 -5.98 4.46 4.86
C ASP A 40 -6.08 2.96 4.61
N TRP A 41 -5.67 2.53 3.44
CA TRP A 41 -5.55 1.12 3.13
C TRP A 41 -4.14 0.78 2.64
N THR A 42 -3.71 -0.40 2.95
CA THR A 42 -2.43 -0.95 2.51
C THR A 42 -2.66 -2.20 1.67
N TYR A 43 -1.75 -2.46 0.75
CA TYR A 43 -1.75 -3.71 0.00
C TYR A 43 -0.35 -4.30 -0.03
N ALA A 44 -0.30 -5.63 -0.07
CA ALA A 44 0.94 -6.35 -0.22
C ALA A 44 0.69 -7.61 -1.04
N HIS A 45 1.68 -8.02 -1.79
CA HIS A 45 1.64 -9.27 -2.54
C HIS A 45 2.20 -10.42 -1.70
N PRO A 46 1.80 -11.67 -1.92
CA PRO A 46 2.36 -12.82 -1.20
C PRO A 46 3.89 -12.87 -1.22
N TYR A 47 4.51 -12.55 -2.35
CA TYR A 47 5.98 -12.53 -2.48
C TYR A 47 6.67 -11.46 -1.60
N ASP A 48 5.96 -10.42 -1.16
CA ASP A 48 6.50 -9.43 -0.23
C ASP A 48 6.80 -10.03 1.15
N PHE A 49 6.09 -11.11 1.50
CA PHE A 49 6.23 -11.80 2.79
C PHE A 49 7.14 -13.03 2.72
N ASP A 50 7.53 -13.47 1.54
CA ASP A 50 8.40 -14.63 1.38
C ASP A 50 9.89 -14.26 1.34
N PRO A 51 10.63 -14.43 2.46
CA PRO A 51 12.06 -14.17 2.49
C PRO A 51 12.90 -15.34 1.94
N THR A 52 12.26 -16.48 1.63
CA THR A 52 12.94 -17.72 1.22
C THR A 52 12.99 -17.89 -0.29
N GLU A 53 12.18 -17.15 -1.03
CA GLU A 53 12.21 -17.19 -2.50
C GLU A 53 13.60 -16.89 -3.03
N PRO A 54 14.17 -17.78 -3.86
CA PRO A 54 15.49 -17.58 -4.46
C PRO A 54 15.54 -16.30 -5.29
N PHE A 55 16.66 -15.58 -5.17
CA PHE A 55 16.85 -14.39 -6.00
C PHE A 55 16.90 -14.77 -7.49
N PHE A 56 16.07 -14.10 -8.26
CA PHE A 56 16.12 -14.19 -9.72
C PHE A 56 16.02 -12.81 -10.37
N ARG A 57 16.47 -12.72 -11.60
CA ARG A 57 16.37 -11.52 -12.42
C ARG A 57 15.73 -11.87 -13.76
N ARG A 58 14.74 -11.12 -14.15
CA ARG A 58 14.13 -11.28 -15.47
C ARG A 58 15.08 -10.81 -16.58
N PRO A 59 15.06 -11.42 -17.78
CA PRO A 59 15.77 -10.88 -18.93
C PRO A 59 15.40 -9.42 -19.18
N GLY A 60 16.40 -8.56 -19.39
CA GLY A 60 16.19 -7.12 -19.59
C GLY A 60 15.95 -6.29 -18.33
N GLN A 61 15.75 -6.90 -17.15
CA GLN A 61 15.54 -6.15 -15.90
C GLN A 61 16.88 -5.61 -15.37
N ALA A 62 16.88 -4.34 -14.91
CA ALA A 62 18.05 -3.76 -14.26
C ALA A 62 18.38 -4.52 -12.96
N TRP A 63 19.68 -4.75 -12.70
CA TRP A 63 20.13 -5.47 -11.51
C TRP A 63 19.65 -4.82 -10.20
N LEU A 64 19.72 -3.50 -10.10
CA LEU A 64 19.29 -2.76 -8.93
C LEU A 64 17.77 -2.92 -8.68
N GLU A 65 16.96 -2.85 -9.72
CA GLU A 65 15.52 -3.08 -9.66
C GLU A 65 15.20 -4.48 -9.12
N ALA A 66 15.86 -5.52 -9.68
CA ALA A 66 15.70 -6.88 -9.20
C ALA A 66 16.07 -6.99 -7.71
N ARG A 67 17.21 -6.42 -7.29
CA ARG A 67 17.63 -6.42 -5.88
C ARG A 67 16.64 -5.72 -4.96
N LEU A 68 16.05 -4.61 -5.37
CA LEU A 68 15.03 -3.91 -4.59
C LEU A 68 13.75 -4.74 -4.42
N LEU A 69 13.36 -5.55 -5.39
CA LEU A 69 12.22 -6.46 -5.29
C LEU A 69 12.40 -7.54 -4.20
N PHE A 70 13.63 -7.94 -3.92
CA PHE A 70 13.93 -8.93 -2.89
C PHE A 70 14.37 -8.33 -1.55
N ALA A 71 14.70 -7.02 -1.54
CA ALA A 71 15.24 -6.37 -0.38
C ALA A 71 14.24 -6.32 0.78
N ARG A 72 14.73 -6.59 2.00
CA ARG A 72 14.02 -6.41 3.27
C ARG A 72 12.70 -7.18 3.42
N ARG A 73 12.46 -8.25 2.67
CA ARG A 73 11.26 -9.09 2.81
C ARG A 73 11.09 -9.64 4.24
N LYS A 74 12.19 -10.00 4.91
CA LYS A 74 12.18 -10.43 6.32
C LYS A 74 11.54 -9.41 7.28
N LEU A 75 11.53 -8.13 6.92
CA LEU A 75 10.95 -7.08 7.76
C LEU A 75 9.46 -6.83 7.48
N MET A 76 8.93 -7.41 6.39
CA MET A 76 7.60 -7.08 5.90
C MET A 76 6.50 -7.45 6.89
N LEU A 77 6.54 -8.68 7.43
CA LEU A 77 5.53 -9.16 8.37
C LEU A 77 5.45 -8.26 9.60
N GLY A 78 6.58 -7.97 10.27
CA GLY A 78 6.57 -7.12 11.46
C GLY A 78 6.18 -5.66 11.19
N ARG A 79 6.42 -5.16 9.97
CA ARG A 79 5.96 -3.82 9.57
C ARG A 79 4.47 -3.80 9.31
N PHE A 80 3.97 -4.81 8.61
CA PHE A 80 2.55 -4.98 8.34
C PHE A 80 1.78 -5.13 9.64
N ASP A 81 2.21 -6.01 10.53
CA ASP A 81 1.64 -6.21 11.85
C ASP A 81 1.60 -4.91 12.68
N SER A 82 2.68 -4.12 12.65
CA SER A 82 2.71 -2.82 13.34
C SER A 82 1.72 -1.78 12.81
N LEU A 83 1.25 -1.91 11.57
CA LEU A 83 0.19 -1.08 11.01
C LEU A 83 -1.20 -1.61 11.39
N MET A 84 -1.35 -2.93 11.47
CA MET A 84 -2.63 -3.60 11.71
C MET A 84 -2.95 -3.77 13.21
N SER A 85 -2.00 -3.52 14.09
CA SER A 85 -2.11 -3.76 15.54
C SER A 85 -3.19 -2.93 16.26
N ALA A 86 -3.79 -1.96 15.61
CA ALA A 86 -4.79 -1.07 16.20
C ALA A 86 -6.26 -1.50 15.93
N GLY A 87 -6.51 -2.75 15.52
CA GLY A 87 -7.87 -3.20 15.21
C GLY A 87 -8.43 -2.58 13.93
N SER A 88 -7.59 -2.49 12.91
CA SER A 88 -7.99 -1.96 11.61
C SER A 88 -9.15 -2.77 11.02
N PRO A 89 -10.24 -2.11 10.55
CA PRO A 89 -11.33 -2.81 9.90
C PRO A 89 -10.86 -3.46 8.60
N THR A 90 -11.54 -4.51 8.19
CA THR A 90 -11.37 -5.05 6.84
C THR A 90 -11.84 -4.02 5.79
N LEU A 91 -11.38 -4.15 4.56
CA LEU A 91 -11.83 -3.28 3.47
C LEU A 91 -13.36 -3.35 3.28
N GLY A 92 -13.96 -4.53 3.50
CA GLY A 92 -15.40 -4.72 3.43
C GLY A 92 -16.16 -3.97 4.53
N GLU A 93 -15.69 -4.04 5.77
CA GLU A 93 -16.28 -3.29 6.89
C GLU A 93 -16.15 -1.79 6.70
N PHE A 94 -14.99 -1.33 6.24
CA PHE A 94 -14.76 0.07 5.92
C PHE A 94 -15.70 0.56 4.80
N ALA A 95 -15.82 -0.19 3.70
CA ALA A 95 -16.73 0.13 2.59
C ALA A 95 -18.20 0.14 3.03
N ALA A 96 -18.60 -0.80 3.88
CA ALA A 96 -19.95 -0.82 4.47
C ALA A 96 -20.19 0.37 5.39
N GLY A 97 -19.18 0.82 6.14
CA GLY A 97 -19.22 2.05 6.94
C GLY A 97 -19.41 3.29 6.08
N LEU A 98 -18.62 3.44 5.03
CA LEU A 98 -18.74 4.56 4.09
C LEU A 98 -20.12 4.67 3.45
N ARG A 99 -20.69 3.56 2.99
CA ARG A 99 -22.04 3.54 2.40
C ARG A 99 -23.13 4.03 3.34
N ARG A 100 -22.93 3.89 4.66
CA ARG A 100 -23.88 4.36 5.68
C ARG A 100 -23.67 5.80 6.09
N SER A 101 -22.47 6.32 5.99
CA SER A 101 -22.08 7.62 6.58
C SER A 101 -21.97 8.74 5.57
N VAL A 102 -21.83 8.46 4.28
CA VAL A 102 -21.58 9.47 3.24
C VAL A 102 -22.46 9.20 2.04
N ASP A 103 -23.02 10.28 1.49
CA ASP A 103 -23.67 10.24 0.18
C ASP A 103 -22.56 10.13 -0.89
N LEU A 104 -22.27 8.90 -1.28
CA LEU A 104 -21.19 8.63 -2.24
C LEU A 104 -21.65 9.00 -3.66
N PRO A 105 -20.82 9.72 -4.43
CA PRO A 105 -21.15 10.02 -5.82
C PRO A 105 -21.32 8.73 -6.62
N THR A 106 -22.44 8.64 -7.33
CA THR A 106 -22.71 7.49 -8.20
C THR A 106 -21.91 7.62 -9.49
N PHE A 107 -21.03 6.64 -9.75
CA PHE A 107 -20.37 6.56 -11.04
C PHE A 107 -21.37 6.08 -12.11
N GLN A 108 -21.62 6.93 -13.09
CA GLN A 108 -22.37 6.55 -14.29
C GLN A 108 -21.37 6.33 -15.43
N PRO A 109 -21.16 5.09 -15.91
CA PRO A 109 -20.32 4.87 -17.05
C PRO A 109 -20.94 5.54 -18.27
N THR A 110 -20.24 6.48 -18.89
CA THR A 110 -20.64 7.02 -20.18
C THR A 110 -20.65 5.86 -21.18
N ALA A 111 -21.79 5.65 -21.84
CA ALA A 111 -21.85 4.69 -22.94
C ALA A 111 -20.78 5.08 -23.97
N SER A 112 -19.87 4.15 -24.28
CA SER A 112 -18.90 4.35 -25.34
C SER A 112 -19.71 4.57 -26.64
N PRO A 113 -19.48 5.64 -27.41
CA PRO A 113 -20.09 5.74 -28.72
C PRO A 113 -19.56 4.58 -29.55
N GLY A 114 -20.49 3.69 -30.00
CA GLY A 114 -20.21 2.58 -30.88
C GLY A 114 -19.79 3.06 -32.29
#